data_101e4a61d3788c23342a437454a1037b
#
_entry.id   101e4a61d3788c23342a437454a1037b
#
_cell.length_a   1.000
_cell.length_b   1.000
_cell.length_c   1.000
_cell.angle_alpha   90.00
_cell.angle_beta   90.00
_cell.angle_gamma   90.00
#
_symmetry.space_group_name_H-M   'P 1'
#
loop_
_entity.id
_entity.type
_entity.pdbx_description
1 polymer ?
#
loop_
_entity_poly.entity_id
_entity_poly.type
_entity_poly.pdbx_seq_one_letter_code
_entity_poly.pdbx_strand_id
1 'polypeptide(L)'
;DFPAAQLLVIPGGYGTRRLEVSPVMLAWIRERARDAEITMSVCTGSIVLARAGLLDGLRATTHHTAFDRLRSAGPAVLVEESARFTDNGRILTAAGIAAGIDCALHVVSRLLGPLAATATARYLEHAPTGAEKSGENGP
;
A
#
# COMPACT_ATOMS: atom_id res chain seq x y z
N ASP A 1 -9.41 22.20 8.18
CA ASP A 1 -8.38 22.04 7.15
C ASP A 1 -7.20 21.27 7.74
N PHE A 2 -6.90 20.11 7.18
CA PHE A 2 -5.69 19.36 7.51
C PHE A 2 -4.57 19.79 6.56
N PRO A 3 -3.34 20.01 7.04
CA PRO A 3 -2.22 20.31 6.17
C PRO A 3 -1.97 19.16 5.19
N ALA A 4 -1.37 19.47 4.04
CA ALA A 4 -0.96 18.44 3.09
C ALA A 4 -0.02 17.43 3.78
N ALA A 5 -0.37 16.16 3.73
CA ALA A 5 0.44 15.09 4.30
C ALA A 5 1.47 14.61 3.27
N GLN A 6 2.71 14.41 3.70
CA GLN A 6 3.73 13.79 2.84
C GLN A 6 3.44 12.30 2.63
N LEU A 7 2.91 11.64 3.65
CA LEU A 7 2.54 10.23 3.61
C LEU A 7 1.06 10.07 3.98
N LEU A 8 0.29 9.49 3.07
CA LEU A 8 -1.09 9.07 3.30
C LEU A 8 -1.13 7.55 3.50
N VAL A 9 -1.63 7.10 4.65
CA VAL A 9 -1.77 5.67 4.95
C VAL A 9 -3.25 5.30 5.02
N ILE A 10 -3.66 4.31 4.24
CA ILE A 10 -5.01 3.76 4.25
C ILE A 10 -4.98 2.38 4.91
N PRO A 11 -5.42 2.27 6.18
CA PRO A 11 -5.43 1.01 6.90
C PRO A 11 -6.50 0.04 6.38
N GLY A 12 -6.30 -1.23 6.67
CA GLY A 12 -7.30 -2.27 6.46
C GLY A 12 -8.29 -2.41 7.62
N GLY A 13 -9.01 -3.51 7.59
CA GLY A 13 -9.98 -3.90 8.62
C GLY A 13 -11.43 -3.81 8.14
N TYR A 14 -12.35 -4.16 9.01
CA TYR A 14 -13.78 -4.19 8.66
C TYR A 14 -14.36 -2.82 8.28
N GLY A 15 -13.78 -1.73 8.80
CA GLY A 15 -14.18 -0.37 8.48
C GLY A 15 -14.02 -0.01 7.00
N THR A 16 -13.12 -0.67 6.26
CA THR A 16 -12.93 -0.43 4.82
C THR A 16 -14.19 -0.66 4.01
N ARG A 17 -15.06 -1.59 4.43
CA ARG A 17 -16.33 -1.88 3.75
C ARG A 17 -17.28 -0.69 3.70
N ARG A 18 -17.19 0.22 4.67
CA ARG A 18 -17.96 1.48 4.67
C ARG A 18 -17.28 2.55 3.82
N LEU A 19 -15.95 2.61 3.88
CA LEU A 19 -15.17 3.61 3.15
C LEU A 19 -15.20 3.35 1.64
N GLU A 20 -15.09 2.10 1.20
CA GLU A 20 -15.06 1.72 -0.22
C GLU A 20 -16.34 2.02 -0.99
N VAL A 21 -17.44 2.31 -0.27
CA VAL A 21 -18.74 2.66 -0.86
C VAL A 21 -19.16 4.11 -0.55
N SER A 22 -18.36 4.89 0.16
CA SER A 22 -18.65 6.27 0.50
C SER A 22 -18.08 7.24 -0.54
N PRO A 23 -18.92 7.87 -1.40
CA PRO A 23 -18.44 8.81 -2.41
C PRO A 23 -17.63 9.98 -1.82
N VAL A 24 -18.04 10.47 -0.66
CA VAL A 24 -17.38 11.58 0.04
C VAL A 24 -15.97 11.17 0.48
N MET A 25 -15.83 10.00 1.09
CA MET A 25 -14.53 9.49 1.54
C MET A 25 -13.61 9.16 0.36
N LEU A 26 -14.14 8.55 -0.70
CA LEU A 26 -13.36 8.25 -1.90
C LEU A 26 -12.87 9.53 -2.59
N ALA A 27 -13.70 10.58 -2.64
CA ALA A 27 -13.29 11.87 -3.18
C ALA A 27 -12.19 12.52 -2.32
N TRP A 28 -12.35 12.50 -1.00
CA TRP A 28 -11.35 13.00 -0.07
C TRP A 28 -10.01 12.25 -0.19
N ILE A 29 -10.05 10.91 -0.27
CA ILE A 29 -8.84 10.10 -0.46
C ILE A 29 -8.13 10.43 -1.78
N ARG A 30 -8.87 10.59 -2.88
CA ARG A 30 -8.28 11.00 -4.18
C ARG A 30 -7.59 12.35 -4.08
N GLU A 31 -8.21 13.30 -3.42
CA GLU A 31 -7.64 14.63 -3.22
C GLU A 31 -6.35 14.56 -2.40
N ARG A 32 -6.38 13.89 -1.25
CA ARG A 32 -5.21 13.75 -0.38
C ARG A 32 -4.07 12.95 -1.03
N ALA A 33 -4.38 11.90 -1.78
CA ALA A 33 -3.38 11.11 -2.51
C ALA A 33 -2.69 11.92 -3.63
N ARG A 34 -3.38 12.92 -4.19
CA ARG A 34 -2.78 13.82 -5.19
C ARG A 34 -1.69 14.68 -4.56
N ASP A 35 -1.91 15.15 -3.35
CA ASP A 35 -1.01 16.06 -2.65
C ASP A 35 0.10 15.30 -1.91
N ALA A 36 -0.12 14.03 -1.53
CA ALA A 36 0.86 13.22 -0.81
C ALA A 36 2.05 12.82 -1.72
N GLU A 37 3.24 12.79 -1.13
CA GLU A 37 4.43 12.26 -1.79
C GLU A 37 4.30 10.73 -1.98
N ILE A 38 3.82 10.05 -0.94
CA ILE A 38 3.56 8.61 -0.95
C ILE A 38 2.15 8.34 -0.39
N THR A 39 1.41 7.49 -1.10
CA THR A 39 0.17 6.87 -0.62
C THR A 39 0.42 5.38 -0.41
N MET A 40 0.19 4.89 0.79
CA MET A 40 0.39 3.49 1.16
C MET A 40 -0.92 2.89 1.67
N SER A 41 -1.25 1.68 1.23
CA SER A 41 -2.32 0.89 1.84
C SER A 41 -1.79 -0.34 2.53
N VAL A 42 -2.50 -0.79 3.57
CA VAL A 42 -2.22 -2.04 4.27
C VAL A 42 -3.46 -2.92 4.22
N CYS A 43 -3.28 -4.22 3.95
CA CYS A 43 -4.35 -5.20 3.98
C CYS A 43 -5.50 -4.80 3.04
N THR A 44 -6.75 -4.80 3.50
CA THR A 44 -7.93 -4.40 2.71
C THR A 44 -8.02 -2.90 2.41
N GLY A 45 -7.08 -2.09 2.89
CA GLY A 45 -6.99 -0.67 2.50
C GLY A 45 -6.77 -0.46 1.00
N SER A 46 -6.15 -1.41 0.31
CA SER A 46 -5.99 -1.39 -1.15
C SER A 46 -7.32 -1.42 -1.90
N ILE A 47 -8.36 -2.06 -1.35
CA ILE A 47 -9.71 -2.07 -1.94
C ILE A 47 -10.30 -0.66 -1.96
N VAL A 48 -10.06 0.12 -0.91
CA VAL A 48 -10.49 1.53 -0.85
C VAL A 48 -9.77 2.34 -1.93
N LEU A 49 -8.45 2.14 -2.11
CA LEU A 49 -7.68 2.79 -3.18
C LEU A 49 -8.17 2.38 -4.58
N ALA A 50 -8.51 1.09 -4.77
CA ALA A 50 -9.07 0.60 -6.04
C ALA A 50 -10.42 1.26 -6.34
N ARG A 51 -11.32 1.34 -5.35
CA ARG A 51 -12.62 2.04 -5.50
C ARG A 51 -12.45 3.54 -5.76
N ALA A 52 -11.38 4.13 -5.25
CA ALA A 52 -11.04 5.51 -5.56
C ALA A 52 -10.44 5.68 -6.97
N GLY A 53 -10.20 4.61 -7.74
CA GLY A 53 -9.58 4.66 -9.06
C GLY A 53 -8.08 4.95 -9.03
N LEU A 54 -7.44 4.81 -7.87
CA LEU A 54 -6.02 5.14 -7.70
C LEU A 54 -5.09 3.98 -8.08
N LEU A 55 -5.62 2.78 -8.30
CA LEU A 55 -4.85 1.58 -8.64
C LEU A 55 -5.01 1.13 -10.09
N ASP A 56 -5.73 1.87 -10.93
CA ASP A 56 -5.98 1.48 -12.32
C ASP A 56 -4.67 1.39 -13.10
N GLY A 57 -4.42 0.21 -13.69
CA GLY A 57 -3.19 -0.10 -14.44
C GLY A 57 -1.95 -0.34 -13.56
N LEU A 58 -2.07 -0.30 -12.24
CA LEU A 58 -0.97 -0.52 -11.31
C LEU A 58 -0.98 -1.94 -10.75
N ARG A 59 0.20 -2.43 -10.37
CA ARG A 59 0.35 -3.65 -9.58
C ARG A 59 -0.10 -3.39 -8.15
N ALA A 60 -0.94 -4.28 -7.61
CA ALA A 60 -1.39 -4.13 -6.24
C ALA A 60 -1.61 -5.49 -5.57
N THR A 61 -1.42 -5.51 -4.27
CA THR A 61 -1.75 -6.65 -3.42
C THR A 61 -2.69 -6.24 -2.29
N THR A 62 -3.24 -7.22 -1.61
CA THR A 62 -4.16 -7.07 -0.47
C THR A 62 -3.98 -8.24 0.49
N HIS A 63 -4.78 -8.29 1.55
CA HIS A 63 -4.84 -9.49 2.38
C HIS A 63 -5.26 -10.71 1.56
N HIS A 64 -4.62 -11.88 1.81
CA HIS A 64 -4.80 -13.10 1.00
C HIS A 64 -6.26 -13.55 0.87
N THR A 65 -7.14 -13.22 1.80
CA THR A 65 -8.58 -13.55 1.73
C THR A 65 -9.40 -12.55 0.91
N ALA A 66 -8.77 -11.53 0.32
CA ALA A 66 -9.47 -10.40 -0.28
C ALA A 66 -9.09 -10.14 -1.76
N PHE A 67 -8.34 -11.02 -2.40
CA PHE A 67 -7.93 -10.84 -3.81
C PHE A 67 -9.12 -10.66 -4.75
N ASP A 68 -10.17 -11.49 -4.62
CA ASP A 68 -11.35 -11.38 -5.47
C ASP A 68 -12.11 -10.07 -5.25
N ARG A 69 -12.12 -9.57 -4.00
CA ARG A 69 -12.69 -8.25 -3.71
C ARG A 69 -11.88 -7.13 -4.35
N LEU A 70 -10.54 -7.26 -4.36
CA LEU A 70 -9.67 -6.28 -5.01
C LEU A 70 -9.92 -6.25 -6.52
N ARG A 71 -10.02 -7.43 -7.17
CA ARG A 71 -10.36 -7.55 -8.59
C ARG A 71 -11.72 -6.92 -8.91
N SER A 72 -12.72 -7.18 -8.07
CA SER A 72 -14.07 -6.62 -8.25
C SER A 72 -14.11 -5.10 -8.01
N ALA A 73 -13.29 -4.59 -7.10
CA ALA A 73 -13.21 -3.17 -6.78
C ALA A 73 -12.52 -2.35 -7.87
N GLY A 74 -11.52 -2.94 -8.54
CA GLY A 74 -10.75 -2.30 -9.59
C GLY A 74 -10.43 -3.30 -10.71
N PRO A 75 -11.28 -3.44 -11.73
CA PRO A 75 -11.05 -4.41 -12.83
C PRO A 75 -9.77 -4.15 -13.62
N ALA A 76 -9.24 -2.92 -13.59
CA ALA A 76 -7.98 -2.55 -14.25
C ALA A 76 -6.73 -2.74 -13.35
N VAL A 77 -6.89 -3.22 -12.13
CA VAL A 77 -5.79 -3.47 -11.20
C VAL A 77 -5.06 -4.77 -11.58
N LEU A 78 -3.74 -4.74 -11.61
CA LEU A 78 -2.89 -5.90 -11.80
C LEU A 78 -2.62 -6.55 -10.43
N VAL A 79 -3.43 -7.54 -10.06
CA VAL A 79 -3.38 -8.15 -8.72
C VAL A 79 -2.21 -9.11 -8.59
N GLU A 80 -1.34 -8.85 -7.61
CA GLU A 80 -0.15 -9.63 -7.27
C GLU A 80 -0.39 -10.45 -5.99
N GLU A 81 -0.74 -11.71 -6.14
CA GLU A 81 -1.11 -12.58 -5.00
C GLU A 81 0.10 -13.02 -4.17
N SER A 82 1.26 -13.16 -4.80
CA SER A 82 2.49 -13.61 -4.14
C SER A 82 3.31 -12.48 -3.50
N ALA A 83 3.01 -11.23 -3.81
CA ALA A 83 3.75 -10.09 -3.33
C ALA A 83 3.40 -9.77 -1.86
N ARG A 84 4.42 -9.53 -1.04
CA ARG A 84 4.22 -8.99 0.30
C ARG A 84 3.78 -7.53 0.25
N PHE A 85 4.35 -6.75 -0.65
CA PHE A 85 3.91 -5.40 -1.00
C PHE A 85 4.32 -5.08 -2.44
N THR A 86 3.69 -4.08 -3.02
CA THR A 86 4.02 -3.53 -4.33
C THR A 86 4.41 -2.07 -4.20
N ASP A 87 5.36 -1.64 -5.02
CA ASP A 87 5.80 -0.25 -5.10
C ASP A 87 5.66 0.25 -6.55
N ASN A 88 4.76 1.19 -6.78
CA ASN A 88 4.55 1.86 -8.07
C ASN A 88 5.09 3.31 -8.04
N GLY A 89 6.06 3.61 -7.20
CA GLY A 89 6.60 4.95 -7.03
C GLY A 89 5.84 5.76 -5.98
N ARG A 90 4.69 6.32 -6.32
CA ARG A 90 3.87 7.13 -5.40
C ARG A 90 2.82 6.32 -4.65
N ILE A 91 2.43 5.17 -5.17
CA ILE A 91 1.38 4.34 -4.56
C ILE A 91 1.94 2.96 -4.26
N LEU A 92 1.89 2.59 -2.98
CA LEU A 92 2.31 1.32 -2.47
C LEU A 92 1.12 0.56 -1.87
N THR A 93 1.09 -0.76 -2.05
CA THR A 93 0.10 -1.60 -1.38
C THR A 93 0.77 -2.75 -0.66
N ALA A 94 0.40 -2.99 0.58
CA ALA A 94 0.89 -4.11 1.37
C ALA A 94 -0.20 -5.16 1.59
N ALA A 95 0.19 -6.42 1.63
CA ALA A 95 -0.67 -7.56 1.91
C ALA A 95 -1.17 -7.57 3.36
N GLY A 96 -1.01 -8.66 4.10
CA GLY A 96 -1.44 -8.75 5.49
C GLY A 96 -0.61 -7.92 6.46
N ILE A 97 -0.93 -8.02 7.73
CA ILE A 97 -0.45 -7.15 8.82
C ILE A 97 1.09 -7.06 8.87
N ALA A 98 1.78 -8.21 8.87
CA ALA A 98 3.25 -8.25 8.92
C ALA A 98 3.90 -7.67 7.66
N ALA A 99 3.29 -7.87 6.49
CA ALA A 99 3.73 -7.25 5.24
C ALA A 99 3.58 -5.72 5.25
N GLY A 100 2.62 -5.21 6.03
CA GLY A 100 2.49 -3.77 6.28
C GLY A 100 3.70 -3.18 6.98
N ILE A 101 4.32 -3.91 7.91
CA ILE A 101 5.56 -3.50 8.58
C ILE A 101 6.71 -3.45 7.57
N ASP A 102 6.85 -4.48 6.73
CA ASP A 102 7.89 -4.51 5.70
C ASP A 102 7.75 -3.33 4.72
N CYS A 103 6.53 -3.05 4.27
CA CYS A 103 6.25 -1.92 3.40
C CYS A 103 6.54 -0.57 4.10
N ALA A 104 6.18 -0.42 5.37
CA ALA A 104 6.49 0.78 6.15
C ALA A 104 8.00 1.00 6.29
N LEU A 105 8.77 -0.04 6.56
CA LEU A 105 10.24 0.02 6.61
C LEU A 105 10.84 0.37 5.24
N HIS A 106 10.24 -0.14 4.15
CA HIS A 106 10.62 0.26 2.79
C HIS A 106 10.37 1.75 2.55
N VAL A 107 9.21 2.28 2.99
CA VAL A 107 8.91 3.72 2.92
C VAL A 107 9.92 4.54 3.75
N VAL A 108 10.26 4.10 4.96
CA VAL A 108 11.30 4.74 5.77
C VAL A 108 12.63 4.76 5.02
N SER A 109 13.01 3.64 4.38
CA SER A 109 14.23 3.57 3.58
C SER A 109 14.22 4.56 2.41
N ARG A 110 13.09 4.71 1.73
CA ARG A 110 12.95 5.65 0.61
C ARG A 110 13.02 7.12 1.04
N LEU A 111 12.42 7.47 2.19
CA LEU A 111 12.32 8.85 2.65
C LEU A 111 13.53 9.29 3.48
N LEU A 112 14.09 8.39 4.30
CA LEU A 112 15.13 8.70 5.29
C LEU A 112 16.44 7.93 5.09
N GLY A 113 16.48 7.05 4.10
CA GLY A 113 17.64 6.23 3.77
C GLY A 113 17.67 4.86 4.46
N PRO A 114 18.48 3.92 3.94
CA PRO A 114 18.52 2.54 4.39
C PRO A 114 19.02 2.38 5.82
N LEU A 115 19.88 3.26 6.31
CA LEU A 115 20.38 3.21 7.69
C LEU A 115 19.25 3.50 8.69
N ALA A 116 18.37 4.45 8.39
CA ALA A 116 17.20 4.76 9.22
C ALA A 116 16.25 3.56 9.26
N ALA A 117 15.98 2.93 8.13
CA ALA A 117 15.14 1.73 8.05
C ALA A 117 15.72 0.57 8.87
N THR A 118 17.03 0.32 8.75
CA THR A 118 17.72 -0.73 9.52
C THR A 118 17.67 -0.46 11.03
N ALA A 119 17.91 0.78 11.45
CA ALA A 119 17.82 1.17 12.86
C ALA A 119 16.40 1.00 13.40
N THR A 120 15.39 1.39 12.61
CA THR A 120 13.98 1.23 12.96
C THR A 120 13.59 -0.25 13.07
N ALA A 121 13.97 -1.08 12.10
CA ALA A 121 13.71 -2.51 12.13
C ALA A 121 14.31 -3.17 13.38
N ARG A 122 15.57 -2.81 13.70
CA ARG A 122 16.26 -3.30 14.91
C ARG A 122 15.53 -2.87 16.18
N TYR A 123 15.08 -1.62 16.26
CA TYR A 123 14.35 -1.11 17.42
C TYR A 123 13.00 -1.84 17.61
N LEU A 124 12.33 -2.18 16.50
CA LEU A 124 11.09 -2.95 16.50
C LEU A 124 11.32 -4.46 16.74
N GLU A 125 12.58 -4.92 16.83
CA GLU A 125 12.92 -6.36 16.85
C GLU A 125 12.30 -7.11 15.64
N HIS A 126 12.13 -6.42 14.50
CA HIS A 126 11.55 -6.96 13.29
C HIS A 126 12.63 -7.33 12.28
N ALA A 127 12.65 -8.61 11.85
CA ALA A 127 13.45 -9.04 10.72
C ALA A 127 12.63 -8.91 9.43
N PRO A 128 12.93 -7.93 8.56
CA PRO A 128 12.18 -7.78 7.31
C PRO A 128 12.28 -9.04 6.45
N THR A 129 11.15 -9.59 6.07
CA THR A 129 11.09 -10.71 5.12
C THR A 129 11.18 -10.16 3.71
N GLY A 130 12.39 -10.21 3.14
CA GLY A 130 12.74 -9.97 1.74
C GLY A 130 11.96 -8.88 1.00
N ALA A 131 12.65 -7.79 0.67
CA ALA A 131 12.24 -7.00 -0.49
C ALA A 131 12.07 -7.96 -1.69
N GLU A 132 11.02 -7.75 -2.50
CA GLU A 132 10.89 -8.48 -3.77
C GLU A 132 12.25 -8.59 -4.43
N LYS A 133 12.66 -9.81 -4.75
CA LYS A 133 13.69 -9.99 -5.77
C LYS A 133 13.06 -9.44 -7.04
N SER A 134 13.36 -8.19 -7.37
CA SER A 134 13.20 -7.68 -8.72
C SER A 134 13.82 -8.74 -9.62
N GLY A 135 12.98 -9.33 -10.50
CA GLY A 135 13.44 -10.36 -11.41
C GLY A 135 14.62 -9.83 -12.23
N GLU A 136 15.82 -10.20 -11.84
CA GLU A 136 16.92 -10.26 -12.75
C GLU A 136 16.71 -11.51 -13.60
N ASN A 137 16.06 -11.31 -14.75
CA ASN A 137 16.29 -12.15 -15.90
C ASN A 137 17.72 -11.88 -16.37
N GLY A 138 18.67 -12.64 -15.88
CA GLY A 138 19.98 -12.78 -16.45
C GLY A 138 19.98 -13.89 -17.52
N PRO A 139 20.92 -13.88 -18.46
CA PRO A 139 20.89 -14.49 -19.78
C PRO A 139 20.80 -16.00 -19.79
#